data_3230236576ae4a21eb431c05286c66fa
#
_entry.id   3230236576ae4a21eb431c05286c66fa
#
_cell.length_a   1.000
_cell.length_b   1.000
_cell.length_c   1.000
_cell.angle_alpha   90.00
_cell.angle_beta   90.00
_cell.angle_gamma   90.00
#
_symmetry.space_group_name_H-M   'P 1'
#
loop_
_entity.id
_entity.type
_entity.pdbx_description
1 polymer ?
#
loop_
_entity_poly.entity_id
_entity_poly.type
_entity_poly.pdbx_seq_one_letter_code
_entity_poly.pdbx_strand_id
1 'polypeptide(L)'
;IGERTSGGNSLFHGLETKARLTQHAFDILGMERVNTNQAKELARWQRWQILFGYQIEGILRNKFRKGNTVHDTYLSSCILQDYNKLLKIRGGRYWPGKSEMFELIKKLPKNTLIDELDQWLPEKQENYWNNVFLKLK
;
A
#
# COMPACT_ATOMS: atom_id res chain seq x y z
N ILE A 1 -16.76 -0.77 -4.69
CA ILE A 1 -16.44 0.61 -4.87
C ILE A 1 -16.36 0.94 -6.36
N GLY A 2 -17.44 1.44 -6.93
CA GLY A 2 -17.47 1.91 -8.29
C GLY A 2 -17.46 0.82 -9.36
N GLU A 3 -18.25 1.01 -10.39
CA GLU A 3 -18.25 0.16 -11.55
C GLU A 3 -16.92 0.29 -12.30
N ARG A 4 -16.32 -0.83 -12.62
CA ARG A 4 -15.19 -0.85 -13.53
C ARG A 4 -15.70 -0.60 -14.93
N THR A 5 -15.45 0.58 -15.44
CA THR A 5 -15.65 0.83 -16.87
C THR A 5 -14.61 0.04 -17.67
N SER A 6 -15.04 -0.62 -18.73
CA SER A 6 -14.15 -1.32 -19.65
C SER A 6 -13.23 -0.30 -20.34
N GLY A 7 -11.91 -0.42 -20.13
CA GLY A 7 -10.89 0.41 -20.76
C GLY A 7 -9.81 0.91 -19.79
N GLY A 8 -8.71 1.44 -20.35
CA GLY A 8 -7.53 1.88 -19.61
C GLY A 8 -7.75 3.03 -18.62
N ASN A 9 -8.92 3.64 -18.61
CA ASN A 9 -9.24 4.76 -17.72
C ASN A 9 -9.64 4.31 -16.31
N SER A 10 -10.11 3.09 -16.11
CA SER A 10 -10.55 2.59 -14.80
C SER A 10 -9.43 2.55 -13.76
N LEU A 11 -8.22 2.22 -14.19
CA LEU A 11 -7.01 2.23 -13.37
C LEU A 11 -6.73 3.62 -12.82
N PHE A 12 -6.70 4.62 -13.70
CA PHE A 12 -6.37 5.99 -13.31
C PHE A 12 -7.46 6.63 -12.47
N HIS A 13 -8.71 6.24 -12.65
CA HIS A 13 -9.80 6.66 -11.76
C HIS A 13 -9.56 6.13 -10.34
N GLY A 14 -9.15 4.87 -10.20
CA GLY A 14 -8.81 4.29 -8.90
C GLY A 14 -7.65 5.00 -8.22
N LEU A 15 -6.60 5.30 -8.98
CA LEU A 15 -5.43 6.02 -8.46
C LEU A 15 -5.79 7.45 -8.07
N GLU A 16 -6.54 8.17 -8.89
CA GLU A 16 -6.98 9.52 -8.58
C GLU A 16 -7.90 9.55 -7.37
N THR A 17 -8.84 8.62 -7.26
CA THR A 17 -9.71 8.48 -6.09
C THR A 17 -8.88 8.30 -4.83
N LYS A 18 -7.88 7.42 -4.87
CA LYS A 18 -6.95 7.20 -3.75
C LYS A 18 -6.25 8.49 -3.36
N ALA A 19 -5.72 9.21 -4.35
CA ALA A 19 -5.04 10.49 -4.12
C ALA A 19 -5.98 11.53 -3.50
N ARG A 20 -7.18 11.68 -4.04
CA ARG A 20 -8.17 12.65 -3.54
C ARG A 20 -8.63 12.33 -2.13
N LEU A 21 -8.88 11.06 -1.82
CA LEU A 21 -9.27 10.62 -0.47
C LEU A 21 -8.15 10.86 0.54
N THR A 22 -6.91 10.55 0.17
CA THR A 22 -5.74 10.79 1.03
C THR A 22 -5.57 12.28 1.31
N GLN A 23 -5.65 13.10 0.27
CA GLN A 23 -5.56 14.56 0.39
C GLN A 23 -6.66 15.12 1.29
N HIS A 24 -7.89 14.64 1.12
CA HIS A 24 -9.02 15.03 1.96
C HIS A 24 -8.79 14.68 3.43
N ALA A 25 -8.27 13.48 3.69
CA ALA A 25 -7.99 13.03 5.05
C ALA A 25 -7.00 13.96 5.78
N PHE A 26 -5.93 14.38 5.10
CA PHE A 26 -4.93 15.25 5.71
C PHE A 26 -5.35 16.72 5.71
N ASP A 27 -5.80 17.24 4.57
CA ASP A 27 -6.07 18.69 4.42
C ASP A 27 -7.38 19.13 5.05
N ILE A 28 -8.41 18.30 5.02
CA ILE A 28 -9.76 18.65 5.49
C ILE A 28 -10.06 18.03 6.85
N LEU A 29 -9.80 16.74 7.02
CA LEU A 29 -10.12 16.04 8.26
C LEU A 29 -9.04 16.16 9.33
N GLY A 30 -7.87 16.70 9.00
CA GLY A 30 -6.78 16.87 9.95
C GLY A 30 -6.21 15.56 10.49
N MET A 31 -6.26 14.49 9.71
CA MET A 31 -5.69 13.21 10.12
C MET A 31 -4.17 13.29 10.19
N GLU A 32 -3.59 12.48 11.07
CA GLU A 32 -2.14 12.32 11.16
C GLU A 32 -1.66 11.05 10.47
N ARG A 33 -2.57 10.14 10.21
CA ARG A 33 -2.28 8.83 9.62
C ARG A 33 -3.47 8.34 8.82
N VAL A 34 -3.19 7.79 7.67
CA VAL A 34 -4.16 7.03 6.85
C VAL A 34 -3.54 5.67 6.59
N ASN A 35 -4.22 4.61 6.94
CA ASN A 35 -3.75 3.26 6.66
C ASN A 35 -4.65 2.53 5.69
N THR A 36 -4.11 1.49 5.07
CA THR A 36 -4.82 0.67 4.09
C THR A 36 -4.40 -0.78 4.22
N ASN A 37 -5.35 -1.67 4.04
CA ASN A 37 -5.13 -3.11 3.95
C ASN A 37 -5.43 -3.56 2.53
N GLN A 38 -4.51 -4.34 1.95
CA GLN A 38 -4.71 -4.90 0.62
C GLN A 38 -4.43 -6.38 0.63
N ALA A 39 -5.26 -7.14 -0.04
CA ALA A 39 -5.01 -8.57 -0.23
C ALA A 39 -3.71 -8.79 -1.01
N LYS A 40 -2.97 -9.85 -0.68
CA LYS A 40 -1.71 -10.19 -1.36
C LYS A 40 -1.89 -10.37 -2.86
N GLU A 41 -3.06 -10.83 -3.28
CA GLU A 41 -3.39 -11.02 -4.69
C GLU A 41 -3.44 -9.70 -5.48
N LEU A 42 -3.55 -8.56 -4.78
CA LEU A 42 -3.52 -7.22 -5.39
C LEU A 42 -2.12 -6.61 -5.34
N ALA A 43 -1.10 -7.41 -5.62
CA ALA A 43 0.31 -7.00 -5.53
C ALA A 43 0.64 -5.77 -6.37
N ARG A 44 0.04 -5.64 -7.54
CA ARG A 44 0.25 -4.48 -8.42
C ARG A 44 -0.25 -3.19 -7.77
N TRP A 45 -1.43 -3.23 -7.16
CA TRP A 45 -2.00 -2.11 -6.42
C TRP A 45 -1.12 -1.71 -5.22
N GLN A 46 -0.58 -2.70 -4.52
CA GLN A 46 0.35 -2.47 -3.42
C GLN A 46 1.60 -1.69 -3.85
N ARG A 47 2.17 -2.05 -4.99
CA ARG A 47 3.35 -1.37 -5.54
C ARG A 47 3.08 0.11 -5.83
N TRP A 48 1.89 0.40 -6.36
CA TRP A 48 1.55 1.77 -6.75
C TRP A 48 1.29 2.68 -5.56
N GLN A 49 0.95 2.14 -4.41
CA GLN A 49 0.65 2.94 -3.22
C GLN A 49 1.86 3.73 -2.71
N ILE A 50 3.08 3.27 -2.98
CA ILE A 50 4.29 4.03 -2.64
C ILE A 50 4.32 5.41 -3.33
N LEU A 51 3.69 5.51 -4.51
CA LEU A 51 3.60 6.77 -5.25
C LEU A 51 2.72 7.82 -4.55
N PHE A 52 1.95 7.41 -3.57
CA PHE A 52 1.12 8.27 -2.74
C PHE A 52 1.66 8.42 -1.31
N GLY A 53 2.88 7.95 -1.07
CA GLY A 53 3.52 8.06 0.24
C GLY A 53 3.14 6.95 1.22
N TYR A 54 2.47 5.90 0.77
CA TYR A 54 2.13 4.76 1.64
C TYR A 54 3.33 3.82 1.76
N GLN A 55 3.74 3.56 2.98
CA GLN A 55 4.84 2.65 3.29
C GLN A 55 4.30 1.38 3.94
N ILE A 56 4.91 0.24 3.60
CA ILE A 56 4.52 -1.05 4.16
C ILE A 56 4.90 -1.11 5.65
N GLU A 57 3.97 -1.56 6.47
CA GLU A 57 4.20 -1.75 7.92
C GLU A 57 4.18 -3.21 8.34
N GLY A 58 3.54 -4.06 7.59
CA GLY A 58 3.51 -5.47 7.93
C GLY A 58 2.57 -6.31 7.10
N ILE A 59 2.52 -7.57 7.48
CA ILE A 59 1.64 -8.57 6.90
C ILE A 59 0.65 -9.00 7.98
N LEU A 60 -0.63 -8.89 7.70
CA LEU A 60 -1.69 -9.38 8.58
C LEU A 60 -2.07 -10.79 8.15
N ARG A 61 -1.68 -11.75 8.96
CA ARG A 61 -1.93 -13.17 8.67
C ARG A 61 -3.40 -13.52 8.86
N ASN A 62 -3.97 -14.27 7.92
CA ASN A 62 -5.35 -14.74 7.98
C ASN A 62 -6.35 -13.62 8.27
N LYS A 63 -6.15 -12.47 7.62
CA LYS A 63 -6.93 -11.26 7.90
C LYS A 63 -8.39 -11.38 7.49
N PHE A 64 -8.68 -12.08 6.40
CA PHE A 64 -10.06 -12.24 5.96
C PHE A 64 -10.28 -13.59 5.28
N ARG A 65 -11.55 -13.99 5.26
CA ARG A 65 -12.01 -15.21 4.61
C ARG A 65 -12.85 -14.88 3.40
N LYS A 66 -12.57 -15.55 2.29
CA LYS A 66 -13.39 -15.49 1.09
C LYS A 66 -13.77 -16.92 0.70
N GLY A 67 -15.03 -17.30 0.91
CA GLY A 67 -15.45 -18.68 0.75
C GLY A 67 -14.74 -19.58 1.76
N ASN A 68 -14.04 -20.60 1.27
CA ASN A 68 -13.27 -21.53 2.08
C ASN A 68 -11.79 -21.16 2.18
N THR A 69 -11.37 -20.04 1.58
CA THR A 69 -9.98 -19.61 1.54
C THR A 69 -9.76 -18.45 2.51
N VAL A 70 -8.70 -18.54 3.30
CA VAL A 70 -8.26 -17.48 4.20
C VAL A 70 -7.09 -16.74 3.55
N HIS A 71 -7.10 -15.41 3.65
CA HIS A 71 -6.14 -14.56 2.95
C HIS A 71 -5.40 -13.65 3.91
N ASP A 72 -4.10 -13.50 3.64
CA ASP A 72 -3.28 -12.48 4.27
C ASP A 72 -3.46 -11.14 3.56
N THR A 73 -3.19 -10.05 4.27
CA THR A 73 -3.17 -8.70 3.70
C THR A 73 -1.88 -7.99 4.05
N TYR A 74 -1.51 -7.02 3.21
CA TYR A 74 -0.46 -6.07 3.53
C TYR A 74 -1.07 -4.85 4.20
N LEU A 75 -0.45 -4.42 5.30
CA LEU A 75 -0.78 -3.17 5.97
C LEU A 75 0.21 -2.11 5.55
N SER A 76 -0.30 -1.02 5.02
CA SER A 76 0.51 0.16 4.65
C SER A 76 -0.11 1.41 5.24
N SER A 77 0.70 2.44 5.44
CA SER A 77 0.24 3.72 5.94
C SER A 77 0.93 4.88 5.26
N CYS A 78 0.23 5.99 5.21
CA CYS A 78 0.79 7.30 4.91
C CYS A 78 0.60 8.17 6.15
N ILE A 79 1.67 8.69 6.72
CA ILE A 79 1.59 9.64 7.83
C ILE A 79 1.69 11.06 7.29
N LEU A 80 1.32 12.05 8.11
CA LEU A 80 1.32 13.46 7.70
C LEU A 80 2.68 13.91 7.15
N GLN A 81 3.77 13.43 7.73
CA GLN A 81 5.13 13.76 7.25
C GLN A 81 5.38 13.23 5.84
N ASP A 82 4.94 12.03 5.53
CA ASP A 82 5.08 11.43 4.20
C ASP A 82 4.26 12.21 3.17
N TYR A 83 3.04 12.56 3.54
CA TYR A 83 2.15 13.37 2.72
C TYR A 83 2.77 14.73 2.39
N ASN A 84 3.24 15.45 3.39
CA ASN A 84 3.85 16.77 3.22
C ASN A 84 5.13 16.69 2.37
N LYS A 85 5.96 15.68 2.61
CA LYS A 85 7.18 15.45 1.83
C LYS A 85 6.87 15.24 0.36
N LEU A 86 5.89 14.39 0.07
CA LEU A 86 5.50 14.09 -1.30
C LEU A 86 4.87 15.30 -1.99
N LEU A 87 4.03 16.03 -1.27
CA LEU A 87 3.40 17.25 -1.76
C LEU A 87 4.46 18.29 -2.16
N LYS A 88 5.49 18.44 -1.34
CA LYS A 88 6.63 19.33 -1.63
C LYS A 88 7.40 18.89 -2.88
N ILE A 89 7.69 17.60 -3.01
CA ILE A 89 8.38 17.02 -4.18
C ILE A 89 7.58 17.28 -5.47
N ARG A 90 6.25 17.24 -5.38
CA ARG A 90 5.34 17.46 -6.51
C ARG A 90 4.89 18.90 -6.69
N GLY A 91 5.56 19.86 -6.07
CA GLY A 91 5.24 21.28 -6.21
C GLY A 91 3.82 21.66 -5.76
N GLY A 92 3.31 21.01 -4.73
CA GLY A 92 1.97 21.26 -4.20
C GLY A 92 0.84 20.48 -4.86
N ARG A 93 1.15 19.61 -5.82
CA ARG A 93 0.15 18.81 -6.56
C ARG A 93 0.24 17.35 -6.16
N TYR A 94 -0.56 16.94 -5.18
CA TYR A 94 -0.54 15.54 -4.70
C TYR A 94 -0.95 14.56 -5.80
N TRP A 95 -2.03 14.86 -6.54
CA TRP A 95 -2.36 14.16 -7.77
C TRP A 95 -1.69 14.87 -8.96
N PRO A 96 -0.65 14.27 -9.55
CA PRO A 96 0.14 14.96 -10.58
C PRO A 96 -0.50 14.96 -11.97
N GLY A 97 -1.63 14.27 -12.12
CA GLY A 97 -2.28 14.06 -13.39
C GLY A 97 -1.99 12.69 -13.97
N LYS A 98 -2.82 12.29 -14.93
CA LYS A 98 -2.81 10.96 -15.54
C LYS A 98 -1.49 10.64 -16.24
N SER A 99 -1.01 11.55 -17.09
CA SER A 99 0.21 11.35 -17.87
C SER A 99 1.44 11.20 -16.99
N GLU A 100 1.58 12.06 -15.99
CA GLU A 100 2.70 12.03 -15.06
C GLU A 100 2.65 10.78 -14.17
N MET A 101 1.46 10.38 -13.73
CA MET A 101 1.29 9.15 -12.95
C MET A 101 1.73 7.92 -13.76
N PHE A 102 1.40 7.88 -15.03
CA PHE A 102 1.82 6.80 -15.93
C PHE A 102 3.35 6.71 -16.03
N GLU A 103 4.02 7.84 -16.14
CA GLU A 103 5.48 7.88 -16.17
C GLU A 103 6.10 7.45 -14.85
N LEU A 104 5.50 7.84 -13.72
CA LEU A 104 5.96 7.43 -12.39
C LEU A 104 5.83 5.91 -12.19
N ILE A 105 4.73 5.32 -12.65
CA ILE A 105 4.51 3.88 -12.59
C ILE A 105 5.60 3.12 -13.36
N LYS A 106 5.97 3.60 -14.54
CA LYS A 106 7.03 2.98 -15.34
C LYS A 106 8.39 3.00 -14.65
N LYS A 107 8.65 3.99 -13.82
CA LYS A 107 9.91 4.16 -13.12
C LYS A 107 10.02 3.35 -11.83
N LEU A 108 8.92 2.71 -11.38
CA LEU A 108 8.97 1.88 -10.19
C LEU A 108 9.92 0.69 -10.38
N PRO A 109 10.72 0.36 -9.37
CA PRO A 109 11.59 -0.82 -9.44
C PRO A 109 10.76 -2.09 -9.58
N LYS A 110 11.32 -3.10 -10.24
CA LYS A 110 10.65 -4.40 -10.41
C LYS A 110 10.43 -5.11 -9.08
N ASN A 111 11.46 -5.12 -8.24
CA ASN A 111 11.36 -5.65 -6.88
C ASN A 111 11.12 -4.52 -5.91
N THR A 112 10.14 -4.69 -5.06
CA THR A 112 9.79 -3.69 -4.05
C THR A 112 10.09 -4.20 -2.67
N LEU A 113 10.04 -3.31 -1.69
CA LEU A 113 10.19 -3.68 -0.28
C LEU A 113 9.13 -4.70 0.14
N ILE A 114 7.97 -4.70 -0.50
CA ILE A 114 6.90 -5.69 -0.26
C ILE A 114 7.36 -7.09 -0.63
N ASP A 115 8.04 -7.25 -1.77
CA ASP A 115 8.56 -8.53 -2.22
C ASP A 115 9.62 -9.06 -1.23
N GLU A 116 10.50 -8.18 -0.77
CA GLU A 116 11.53 -8.52 0.22
C GLU A 116 10.90 -8.92 1.56
N LEU A 117 9.92 -8.14 2.03
CA LEU A 117 9.24 -8.41 3.28
C LEU A 117 8.48 -9.75 3.24
N ASP A 118 7.86 -10.07 2.13
CA ASP A 118 7.10 -11.30 1.94
C ASP A 118 7.98 -12.55 2.01
N GLN A 119 9.24 -12.43 1.62
CA GLN A 119 10.22 -13.52 1.73
C GLN A 119 10.88 -13.55 3.11
N TRP A 120 11.29 -12.40 3.61
CA TRP A 120 12.12 -12.28 4.81
C TRP A 120 11.32 -12.48 6.11
N LEU A 121 10.17 -11.81 6.24
CA LEU A 121 9.45 -11.75 7.52
C LEU A 121 8.90 -13.10 7.97
N PRO A 122 8.24 -13.91 7.13
CA PRO A 122 7.73 -15.21 7.56
C PRO A 122 8.84 -16.14 8.06
N GLU A 123 9.97 -16.18 7.36
CA GLU A 123 11.12 -16.99 7.76
C GLU A 123 11.67 -16.56 9.10
N LYS A 124 11.89 -15.27 9.30
CA LYS A 124 12.43 -14.74 10.55
C LYS A 124 11.47 -14.94 11.72
N GLN A 125 10.18 -14.76 11.49
CA GLN A 125 9.18 -14.99 12.52
C GLN A 125 9.09 -16.46 12.92
N GLU A 126 9.13 -17.38 11.97
CA GLU A 126 9.10 -18.81 12.23
C GLU A 126 10.33 -19.24 13.04
N ASN A 127 11.52 -18.82 12.63
CA ASN A 127 12.73 -19.13 13.34
C ASN A 127 12.73 -18.59 14.78
N TYR A 128 12.29 -17.34 14.95
CA TYR A 128 12.19 -16.74 16.28
C TYR A 128 11.17 -17.47 17.15
N TRP A 129 10.00 -17.75 16.62
CA TRP A 129 8.94 -18.50 17.30
C TRP A 129 9.43 -19.87 17.78
N ASN A 130 10.03 -20.64 16.90
CA ASN A 130 10.53 -21.96 17.23
C ASN A 130 11.59 -21.89 18.34
N ASN A 131 12.51 -20.93 18.26
CA ASN A 131 13.54 -20.73 19.29
C ASN A 131 12.92 -20.38 20.65
N VAL A 132 11.92 -19.51 20.69
CA VAL A 132 11.22 -19.16 21.93
C VAL A 132 10.55 -20.38 22.54
N PHE A 133 9.75 -21.11 21.75
CA PHE A 133 9.00 -22.24 22.27
C PHE A 133 9.84 -23.44 22.64
N LEU A 134 10.95 -23.67 21.95
CA LEU A 134 11.90 -24.70 22.34
C LEU A 134 12.54 -24.41 23.70
N LYS A 135 12.75 -23.16 24.05
CA LYS A 135 13.28 -22.75 25.35
C LYS A 135 12.25 -22.82 26.47
N LEU A 136 10.96 -22.79 26.16
CA LEU A 136 9.88 -22.83 27.13
C LEU A 136 9.45 -24.24 27.50
N LYS A 137 9.94 -25.25 26.80
CA LYS A 137 9.61 -26.64 27.07
C LYS A 137 10.27 -27.17 28.34
#